data_8fdb3b086c7904f435ea89e1fa07e8a5
#
_entry.id   8fdb3b086c7904f435ea89e1fa07e8a5
#
_cell.length_a   1.000
_cell.length_b   1.000
_cell.length_c   1.000
_cell.angle_alpha   90.00
_cell.angle_beta   90.00
_cell.angle_gamma   90.00
#
_symmetry.space_group_name_H-M   'P 1'
#
loop_
_entity.id
_entity.type
_entity.pdbx_description
1 polymer ?
#
loop_
_entity_poly.entity_id
_entity_poly.type
_entity_poly.pdbx_seq_one_letter_code
_entity_poly.pdbx_strand_id
1 'polypeptide(L)'
;EEDEKPPHEVHVDAFLMDTCEVTQASYQALMGRNPSKARDRGDARPVEQVDWLAAVTYCNMRSVREGLTPCYNLETLACDFAADGYRLPTEAEWEYACRAGSTAAYAFDAGAARLGDYAWFSDNAGKTTHAVGRKRPNAWGLYDMHGNVAEWCHDVYDETAYGQHAARNPRGPAEGDERVLRGGSWRTSADACRCSARWSETPRFADACFGSDAYGFRCVRRVPSPPDGG
;
A
#
# COMPACT_ATOMS: atom_id res chain seq x y z
N GLU A 1 -6.07 13.76 -11.89
CA GLU A 1 -7.48 13.90 -11.50
C GLU A 1 -7.65 15.10 -10.55
N GLU A 2 -8.87 15.47 -10.17
CA GLU A 2 -9.09 16.67 -9.33
C GLU A 2 -8.60 16.44 -7.89
N ASP A 3 -8.77 15.25 -7.35
CA ASP A 3 -8.32 14.84 -6.03
C ASP A 3 -6.79 14.66 -5.90
N GLU A 4 -6.05 14.76 -7.02
CA GLU A 4 -4.59 14.80 -7.05
C GLU A 4 -4.05 16.25 -6.93
N LYS A 5 -4.92 17.26 -6.71
CA LYS A 5 -4.58 18.69 -6.73
C LYS A 5 -4.78 19.36 -5.37
N PRO A 6 -4.01 20.41 -5.09
CA PRO A 6 -2.86 20.92 -5.86
C PRO A 6 -1.63 20.02 -5.66
N PRO A 7 -0.75 19.87 -6.66
CA PRO A 7 0.55 19.28 -6.43
C PRO A 7 1.34 20.16 -5.45
N HIS A 8 1.92 19.55 -4.45
CA HIS A 8 2.65 20.27 -3.39
C HIS A 8 3.84 19.45 -2.92
N GLU A 9 4.82 20.13 -2.35
CA GLU A 9 6.00 19.49 -1.82
C GLU A 9 5.78 19.07 -0.36
N VAL A 10 6.12 17.82 -0.05
CA VAL A 10 6.09 17.29 1.32
C VAL A 10 7.42 16.65 1.67
N HIS A 11 7.79 16.74 2.93
CA HIS A 11 8.92 16.01 3.49
C HIS A 11 8.44 14.71 4.13
N VAL A 12 9.09 13.60 3.79
CA VAL A 12 8.84 12.29 4.38
C VAL A 12 10.12 11.84 5.10
N ASP A 13 10.02 11.53 6.38
CA ASP A 13 11.14 10.99 7.17
C ASP A 13 11.52 9.58 6.66
N ALA A 14 12.75 9.16 6.95
CA ALA A 14 13.22 7.84 6.54
C ALA A 14 12.38 6.72 7.17
N PHE A 15 12.01 5.73 6.37
CA PHE A 15 11.26 4.54 6.77
C PHE A 15 11.78 3.29 6.02
N LEU A 16 11.46 2.13 6.52
CA LEU A 16 11.66 0.86 5.86
C LEU A 16 10.32 0.41 5.25
N MET A 17 10.35 -0.14 4.05
CA MET A 17 9.17 -0.64 3.33
C MET A 17 9.42 -2.04 2.80
N ASP A 18 8.42 -2.92 2.85
CA ASP A 18 8.48 -4.22 2.22
C ASP A 18 8.68 -4.06 0.70
N THR A 19 9.58 -4.83 0.14
CA THR A 19 9.93 -4.75 -1.29
C THR A 19 8.79 -5.18 -2.22
N CYS A 20 7.88 -6.00 -1.72
CA CYS A 20 6.69 -6.49 -2.42
C CYS A 20 5.46 -6.36 -1.52
N GLU A 21 4.29 -6.57 -2.08
CA GLU A 21 3.04 -6.77 -1.36
C GLU A 21 3.13 -7.97 -0.41
N VAL A 22 2.39 -7.99 0.69
CA VAL A 22 2.28 -9.14 1.58
C VAL A 22 1.71 -10.33 0.81
N THR A 23 2.44 -11.45 0.84
CA THR A 23 2.05 -12.65 0.11
C THR A 23 1.00 -13.48 0.86
N GLN A 24 0.29 -14.32 0.12
CA GLN A 24 -0.67 -15.26 0.70
C GLN A 24 -0.03 -16.21 1.72
N ALA A 25 1.19 -16.70 1.43
CA ALA A 25 1.93 -17.54 2.36
C ALA A 25 2.27 -16.79 3.66
N SER A 26 2.79 -15.56 3.56
CA SER A 26 3.14 -14.74 4.73
C SER A 26 1.91 -14.41 5.57
N TYR A 27 0.81 -14.07 4.90
CA TYR A 27 -0.45 -13.77 5.57
C TYR A 27 -1.01 -15.00 6.29
N GLN A 28 -1.08 -16.14 5.62
CA GLN A 28 -1.57 -17.39 6.20
C GLN A 28 -0.70 -17.87 7.37
N ALA A 29 0.61 -17.76 7.26
CA ALA A 29 1.55 -18.16 8.32
C ALA A 29 1.41 -17.33 9.60
N LEU A 30 0.93 -16.08 9.48
CA LEU A 30 0.74 -15.19 10.63
C LEU A 30 -0.70 -15.18 11.14
N MET A 31 -1.68 -15.14 10.24
CA MET A 31 -3.10 -14.97 10.56
C MET A 31 -3.87 -16.29 10.67
N GLY A 32 -3.23 -17.43 10.35
CA GLY A 32 -3.83 -18.76 10.41
C GLY A 32 -4.81 -19.07 9.29
N ARG A 33 -5.07 -18.13 8.37
CA ARG A 33 -6.01 -18.29 7.26
C ARG A 33 -5.54 -17.55 6.00
N ASN A 34 -5.96 -18.03 4.83
CA ASN A 34 -5.80 -17.31 3.56
C ASN A 34 -7.18 -16.87 3.05
N PRO A 35 -7.51 -15.56 3.05
CA PRO A 35 -8.79 -15.06 2.59
C PRO A 35 -8.94 -15.06 1.07
N SER A 36 -7.84 -15.14 0.33
CA SER A 36 -7.79 -14.97 -1.13
C SER A 36 -8.72 -15.92 -1.87
N LYS A 37 -9.27 -15.47 -3.00
CA LYS A 37 -10.15 -16.27 -3.84
C LYS A 37 -9.46 -17.56 -4.29
N ALA A 38 -10.25 -18.65 -4.36
CA ALA A 38 -9.71 -19.97 -4.70
C ALA A 38 -8.99 -20.01 -6.07
N ARG A 39 -9.49 -19.25 -7.07
CA ARG A 39 -8.87 -19.14 -8.40
C ARG A 39 -7.51 -18.42 -8.40
N ASP A 40 -7.30 -17.55 -7.42
CA ASP A 40 -6.12 -16.69 -7.33
C ASP A 40 -5.13 -17.21 -6.27
N ARG A 41 -5.31 -18.43 -5.76
CA ARG A 41 -4.43 -19.01 -4.74
C ARG A 41 -3.05 -19.34 -5.27
N GLY A 42 -2.05 -19.00 -4.46
CA GLY A 42 -0.64 -19.29 -4.74
C GLY A 42 0.26 -18.60 -3.75
N ASP A 43 1.14 -19.33 -3.10
CA ASP A 43 1.97 -18.89 -1.98
C ASP A 43 2.70 -17.56 -2.22
N ALA A 44 3.21 -17.38 -3.44
CA ALA A 44 3.93 -16.17 -3.83
C ALA A 44 3.04 -15.07 -4.43
N ARG A 45 1.72 -15.25 -4.51
CA ARG A 45 0.80 -14.20 -4.95
C ARG A 45 0.53 -13.23 -3.80
N PRO A 46 0.17 -11.95 -4.07
CA PRO A 46 -0.26 -11.06 -3.02
C PRO A 46 -1.52 -11.61 -2.35
N VAL A 47 -1.64 -11.41 -1.05
CA VAL A 47 -2.92 -11.63 -0.38
C VAL A 47 -3.92 -10.59 -0.86
N GLU A 48 -5.14 -11.03 -1.18
CA GLU A 48 -6.26 -10.18 -1.54
C GLU A 48 -7.51 -10.58 -0.72
N GLN A 49 -8.61 -9.87 -0.87
CA GLN A 49 -9.78 -9.97 0.02
C GLN A 49 -9.45 -9.65 1.48
N VAL A 50 -8.57 -8.70 1.67
CA VAL A 50 -8.17 -8.17 2.97
C VAL A 50 -8.71 -6.75 3.08
N ASP A 51 -9.57 -6.51 4.06
CA ASP A 51 -10.01 -5.18 4.42
C ASP A 51 -8.90 -4.44 5.20
N TRP A 52 -9.09 -3.13 5.38
CA TRP A 52 -8.11 -2.28 6.07
C TRP A 52 -7.86 -2.76 7.51
N LEU A 53 -8.92 -3.18 8.22
CA LEU A 53 -8.81 -3.67 9.60
C LEU A 53 -7.98 -4.96 9.68
N ALA A 54 -8.16 -5.89 8.74
CA ALA A 54 -7.36 -7.10 8.69
C ALA A 54 -5.89 -6.81 8.33
N ALA A 55 -5.64 -5.79 7.48
CA ALA A 55 -4.28 -5.36 7.14
C ALA A 55 -3.56 -4.74 8.34
N VAL A 56 -4.19 -3.85 9.12
CA VAL A 56 -3.57 -3.29 10.33
C VAL A 56 -3.42 -4.33 11.44
N THR A 57 -4.35 -5.29 11.53
CA THR A 57 -4.22 -6.43 12.45
C THR A 57 -2.99 -7.26 12.10
N TYR A 58 -2.77 -7.54 10.80
CA TYR A 58 -1.56 -8.22 10.34
C TYR A 58 -0.29 -7.46 10.73
N CYS A 59 -0.26 -6.14 10.55
CA CYS A 59 0.88 -5.29 10.94
C CYS A 59 1.20 -5.46 12.44
N ASN A 60 0.19 -5.39 13.31
CA ASN A 60 0.38 -5.58 14.75
C ASN A 60 0.85 -6.99 15.10
N MET A 61 0.25 -8.02 14.51
CA MET A 61 0.65 -9.41 14.73
C MET A 61 2.10 -9.67 14.28
N ARG A 62 2.52 -9.08 13.15
CA ARG A 62 3.90 -9.15 12.68
C ARG A 62 4.85 -8.46 13.64
N SER A 63 4.48 -7.30 14.16
CA SER A 63 5.26 -6.58 15.17
C SER A 63 5.48 -7.44 16.41
N VAL A 64 4.41 -8.01 16.97
CA VAL A 64 4.50 -8.90 18.15
C VAL A 64 5.40 -10.10 17.87
N ARG A 65 5.23 -10.76 16.72
CA ARG A 65 6.04 -11.91 16.34
C ARG A 65 7.54 -11.60 16.25
N GLU A 66 7.87 -10.38 15.84
CA GLU A 66 9.25 -9.92 15.69
C GLU A 66 9.77 -9.18 16.94
N GLY A 67 9.01 -9.15 18.05
CA GLY A 67 9.40 -8.52 19.32
C GLY A 67 9.38 -6.99 19.29
N LEU A 68 8.59 -6.41 18.37
CA LEU A 68 8.43 -4.96 18.20
C LEU A 68 7.13 -4.48 18.86
N THR A 69 7.04 -3.17 19.14
CA THR A 69 5.86 -2.52 19.67
C THR A 69 4.79 -2.33 18.59
N PRO A 70 3.60 -2.92 18.70
CA PRO A 70 2.53 -2.69 17.72
C PRO A 70 2.17 -1.21 17.58
N CYS A 71 1.93 -0.76 16.34
CA CYS A 71 1.60 0.63 16.06
C CYS A 71 0.12 0.96 16.26
N TYR A 72 -0.79 0.00 16.03
CA TYR A 72 -2.22 0.29 16.06
C TYR A 72 -2.89 -0.13 17.37
N ASN A 73 -3.73 0.75 17.91
CA ASN A 73 -4.76 0.36 18.84
C ASN A 73 -5.97 -0.15 18.02
N LEU A 74 -6.30 -1.44 18.14
CA LEU A 74 -7.35 -2.06 17.32
C LEU A 74 -8.78 -1.71 17.77
N GLU A 75 -8.97 -1.08 18.94
CA GLU A 75 -10.26 -0.62 19.40
C GLU A 75 -10.58 0.78 18.87
N THR A 76 -9.59 1.69 18.95
CA THR A 76 -9.73 3.09 18.51
C THR A 76 -9.25 3.33 17.06
N LEU A 77 -8.54 2.40 16.47
CA LEU A 77 -7.85 2.47 15.17
C LEU A 77 -6.77 3.57 15.11
N ALA A 78 -6.41 4.14 16.22
CA ALA A 78 -5.32 5.10 16.32
C ALA A 78 -3.97 4.41 16.05
N CYS A 79 -3.06 5.13 15.38
CA CYS A 79 -1.71 4.66 15.09
C CYS A 79 -0.68 5.48 15.87
N ASP A 80 0.15 4.79 16.64
CA ASP A 80 1.35 5.38 17.24
C ASP A 80 2.51 5.31 16.24
N PHE A 81 2.81 6.41 15.58
CA PHE A 81 3.93 6.53 14.64
C PHE A 81 5.30 6.58 15.30
N ALA A 82 5.36 6.70 16.63
CA ALA A 82 6.63 6.63 17.38
C ALA A 82 7.02 5.17 17.68
N ALA A 83 6.06 4.24 17.66
CA ALA A 83 6.33 2.82 17.84
C ALA A 83 7.26 2.29 16.72
N ASP A 84 8.03 1.25 17.04
CA ASP A 84 9.00 0.63 16.14
C ASP A 84 8.44 -0.54 15.32
N GLY A 85 7.17 -0.87 15.52
CA GLY A 85 6.47 -1.93 14.83
C GLY A 85 6.10 -1.63 13.39
N TYR A 86 5.41 -2.60 12.78
CA TYR A 86 4.89 -2.48 11.43
C TYR A 86 3.57 -1.75 11.40
N ARG A 87 3.36 -1.01 10.32
CA ARG A 87 2.11 -0.30 9.98
C ARG A 87 1.91 -0.26 8.48
N LEU A 88 0.75 0.18 8.04
CA LEU A 88 0.54 0.57 6.66
C LEU A 88 1.34 1.85 6.34
N PRO A 89 1.79 2.05 5.10
CA PRO A 89 2.37 3.32 4.68
C PRO A 89 1.33 4.43 4.79
N THR A 90 1.76 5.65 5.09
CA THR A 90 0.94 6.81 4.75
C THR A 90 0.86 6.96 3.24
N GLU A 91 -0.16 7.67 2.75
CA GLU A 91 -0.30 7.93 1.32
C GLU A 91 0.96 8.61 0.75
N ALA A 92 1.52 9.57 1.46
CA ALA A 92 2.74 10.27 1.07
C ALA A 92 3.98 9.36 1.07
N GLU A 93 4.12 8.47 2.04
CA GLU A 93 5.19 7.47 2.07
C GLU A 93 5.06 6.50 0.88
N TRP A 94 3.84 6.08 0.58
CA TRP A 94 3.59 5.17 -0.54
C TRP A 94 3.96 5.83 -1.87
N GLU A 95 3.49 7.05 -2.13
CA GLU A 95 3.79 7.77 -3.37
C GLU A 95 5.28 8.09 -3.50
N TYR A 96 5.92 8.54 -2.43
CA TYR A 96 7.38 8.77 -2.40
C TYR A 96 8.16 7.50 -2.77
N ALA A 97 7.79 6.37 -2.19
CA ALA A 97 8.41 5.09 -2.48
C ALA A 97 8.11 4.61 -3.92
N CYS A 98 6.86 4.79 -4.38
CA CYS A 98 6.47 4.45 -5.75
C CYS A 98 7.29 5.24 -6.76
N ARG A 99 7.41 6.55 -6.60
CA ARG A 99 8.18 7.42 -7.49
C ARG A 99 9.67 7.09 -7.54
N ALA A 100 10.25 6.70 -6.42
CA ALA A 100 11.68 6.39 -6.32
C ALA A 100 12.59 7.43 -7.00
N GLY A 101 12.26 8.72 -6.82
CA GLY A 101 12.96 9.86 -7.42
C GLY A 101 12.44 10.32 -8.78
N SER A 102 11.49 9.61 -9.40
CA SER A 102 10.85 10.03 -10.66
C SER A 102 9.84 11.15 -10.43
N THR A 103 9.80 12.13 -11.34
CA THR A 103 8.75 13.15 -11.42
C THR A 103 7.69 12.82 -12.49
N ALA A 104 7.87 11.72 -13.23
CA ALA A 104 6.95 11.28 -14.26
C ALA A 104 5.63 10.71 -13.69
N ALA A 105 4.69 10.40 -14.58
CA ALA A 105 3.43 9.74 -14.20
C ALA A 105 3.64 8.35 -13.58
N TYR A 106 4.72 7.67 -13.96
CA TYR A 106 5.13 6.35 -13.44
C TYR A 106 6.55 6.43 -12.87
N ALA A 107 6.98 5.41 -12.14
CA ALA A 107 8.34 5.31 -11.59
C ALA A 107 9.46 5.20 -12.66
N PHE A 108 9.11 5.34 -13.94
CA PHE A 108 10.00 5.21 -15.10
C PHE A 108 9.60 6.20 -16.21
N ASP A 109 10.57 6.64 -17.01
CA ASP A 109 10.42 7.78 -17.94
C ASP A 109 9.65 7.47 -19.24
N ALA A 110 9.33 6.24 -19.56
CA ALA A 110 8.80 5.86 -20.87
C ALA A 110 7.26 5.90 -21.00
N GLY A 111 6.57 6.46 -20.02
CA GLY A 111 5.10 6.57 -20.01
C GLY A 111 4.38 5.21 -20.03
N ALA A 112 3.07 5.23 -20.29
CA ALA A 112 2.22 4.04 -20.27
C ALA A 112 2.65 2.93 -21.26
N ALA A 113 3.38 3.27 -22.33
CA ALA A 113 3.83 2.30 -23.33
C ALA A 113 4.74 1.19 -22.76
N ARG A 114 5.42 1.46 -21.65
CA ARG A 114 6.27 0.46 -20.96
C ARG A 114 5.69 -0.06 -19.67
N LEU A 115 4.47 0.30 -19.31
CA LEU A 115 3.86 -0.14 -18.06
C LEU A 115 3.84 -1.67 -17.95
N GLY A 116 3.66 -2.38 -19.04
CA GLY A 116 3.68 -3.85 -19.07
C GLY A 116 4.99 -4.49 -18.60
N ASP A 117 6.12 -3.77 -18.60
CA ASP A 117 7.40 -4.24 -18.05
C ASP A 117 7.41 -4.21 -16.52
N TYR A 118 6.62 -3.34 -15.91
CA TYR A 118 6.64 -3.01 -14.48
C TYR A 118 5.37 -3.43 -13.73
N ALA A 119 4.27 -3.66 -14.44
CA ALA A 119 2.95 -3.83 -13.83
C ALA A 119 2.16 -5.02 -14.39
N TRP A 120 1.32 -5.58 -13.53
CA TRP A 120 0.18 -6.42 -13.90
C TRP A 120 -1.10 -5.59 -13.79
N PHE A 121 -1.71 -5.25 -14.93
CA PHE A 121 -2.90 -4.39 -15.04
C PHE A 121 -3.89 -4.98 -16.05
N SER A 122 -5.01 -4.31 -16.33
CA SER A 122 -6.11 -4.85 -17.16
C SER A 122 -5.67 -5.49 -18.47
N ASP A 123 -4.66 -4.92 -19.13
CA ASP A 123 -4.28 -5.32 -20.49
C ASP A 123 -3.40 -6.57 -20.52
N ASN A 124 -2.73 -6.91 -19.42
CA ASN A 124 -1.76 -8.00 -19.40
C ASN A 124 -1.92 -9.00 -18.25
N ALA A 125 -2.79 -8.72 -17.27
CA ALA A 125 -2.90 -9.56 -16.07
C ALA A 125 -3.77 -10.82 -16.27
N GLY A 126 -4.50 -10.95 -17.38
CA GLY A 126 -5.34 -12.13 -17.62
C GLY A 126 -6.47 -12.32 -16.61
N LYS A 127 -6.97 -11.22 -16.03
CA LYS A 127 -8.05 -11.16 -15.02
C LYS A 127 -7.73 -11.86 -13.68
N THR A 128 -6.48 -11.83 -13.25
CA THR A 128 -6.01 -12.47 -12.01
C THR A 128 -4.79 -11.76 -11.46
N THR A 129 -4.51 -11.91 -10.16
CA THR A 129 -3.24 -11.52 -9.56
C THR A 129 -2.10 -12.40 -10.05
N HIS A 130 -0.87 -11.96 -9.89
CA HIS A 130 0.34 -12.71 -10.22
C HIS A 130 1.27 -12.80 -9.01
N ALA A 131 2.22 -13.75 -9.06
CA ALA A 131 3.25 -13.83 -8.03
C ALA A 131 4.01 -12.50 -7.95
N VAL A 132 4.27 -12.03 -6.74
CA VAL A 132 4.97 -10.76 -6.50
C VAL A 132 6.39 -10.79 -7.07
N GLY A 133 6.92 -9.62 -7.41
CA GLY A 133 8.31 -9.49 -7.88
C GLY A 133 8.59 -10.09 -9.25
N ARG A 134 7.59 -10.28 -10.11
CA ARG A 134 7.77 -10.86 -11.46
C ARG A 134 7.94 -9.84 -12.57
N LYS A 135 7.68 -8.57 -12.26
CA LYS A 135 7.94 -7.44 -13.16
C LYS A 135 9.21 -6.73 -12.73
N ARG A 136 9.60 -5.68 -13.44
CA ARG A 136 10.77 -4.86 -13.07
C ARG A 136 10.45 -4.04 -11.83
N PRO A 137 11.40 -3.88 -10.90
CA PRO A 137 11.25 -2.97 -9.78
C PRO A 137 11.43 -1.51 -10.23
N ASN A 138 11.02 -0.57 -9.38
CA ASN A 138 11.41 0.82 -9.52
C ASN A 138 12.91 1.04 -9.17
N ALA A 139 13.39 2.28 -9.22
CA ALA A 139 14.81 2.59 -9.00
C ALA A 139 15.31 2.27 -7.57
N TRP A 140 14.39 2.09 -6.60
CA TRP A 140 14.72 1.72 -5.23
C TRP A 140 14.53 0.23 -4.93
N GLY A 141 14.27 -0.58 -5.95
CA GLY A 141 14.12 -2.03 -5.80
C GLY A 141 12.74 -2.46 -5.30
N LEU A 142 11.73 -1.60 -5.34
CA LEU A 142 10.35 -1.93 -4.96
C LEU A 142 9.59 -2.48 -6.17
N TYR A 143 8.95 -3.61 -5.99
CA TYR A 143 8.17 -4.31 -7.01
C TYR A 143 6.68 -4.03 -6.87
N ASP A 144 5.97 -4.20 -7.97
CA ASP A 144 4.51 -4.18 -8.04
C ASP A 144 3.87 -2.88 -7.52
N MET A 145 4.65 -1.76 -7.55
CA MET A 145 4.14 -0.42 -7.20
C MET A 145 3.11 0.12 -8.23
N HIS A 146 2.93 -0.60 -9.33
CA HIS A 146 1.99 -0.29 -10.40
C HIS A 146 1.22 -1.56 -10.75
N GLY A 147 -0.02 -1.72 -10.31
CA GLY A 147 -0.87 -2.87 -10.60
C GLY A 147 -0.75 -4.01 -9.61
N ASN A 148 -1.03 -5.23 -10.03
CA ASN A 148 -1.22 -6.45 -9.25
C ASN A 148 -2.39 -6.32 -8.26
N VAL A 149 -2.20 -5.78 -7.05
CA VAL A 149 -3.29 -5.37 -6.15
C VAL A 149 -3.14 -3.89 -5.77
N ALA A 150 -4.27 -3.20 -5.61
CA ALA A 150 -4.26 -1.87 -5.02
C ALA A 150 -3.97 -2.00 -3.52
N GLU A 151 -3.14 -1.11 -3.01
CA GLU A 151 -2.58 -1.23 -1.67
C GLU A 151 -3.21 -0.26 -0.69
N TRP A 152 -3.70 -0.79 0.42
CA TRP A 152 -4.17 0.01 1.53
C TRP A 152 -3.08 0.91 2.09
N CYS A 153 -3.42 2.20 2.24
CA CYS A 153 -2.66 3.16 3.02
C CYS A 153 -3.29 3.40 4.39
N HIS A 154 -2.53 4.02 5.29
CA HIS A 154 -3.02 4.39 6.62
C HIS A 154 -4.12 5.45 6.55
N ASP A 155 -4.00 6.38 5.62
CA ASP A 155 -4.72 7.64 5.58
C ASP A 155 -6.24 7.44 5.35
N VAL A 156 -7.02 8.27 6.00
CA VAL A 156 -8.40 8.52 5.63
C VAL A 156 -8.41 9.28 4.30
N TYR A 157 -9.29 8.88 3.40
CA TYR A 157 -9.44 9.56 2.12
C TYR A 157 -10.27 10.84 2.27
N ASP A 158 -9.78 11.90 1.64
CA ASP A 158 -10.49 13.15 1.43
C ASP A 158 -10.02 13.71 0.07
N GLU A 159 -10.94 14.05 -0.80
CA GLU A 159 -10.63 14.59 -2.13
C GLU A 159 -9.92 15.94 -2.08
N THR A 160 -10.06 16.69 -0.97
CA THR A 160 -9.47 18.00 -0.77
C THR A 160 -8.21 17.99 0.11
N ALA A 161 -7.79 16.83 0.60
CA ALA A 161 -6.70 16.68 1.56
C ALA A 161 -5.40 17.37 1.12
N TYR A 162 -5.06 17.33 -0.16
CA TYR A 162 -3.81 17.88 -0.69
C TYR A 162 -3.68 19.40 -0.53
N GLY A 163 -4.81 20.12 -0.47
CA GLY A 163 -4.83 21.55 -0.14
C GLY A 163 -4.56 21.87 1.33
N GLN A 164 -4.58 20.86 2.21
CA GLN A 164 -4.54 21.02 3.67
C GLN A 164 -3.41 20.19 4.31
N HIS A 165 -2.64 19.45 3.54
CA HIS A 165 -1.59 18.58 4.05
C HIS A 165 -0.52 19.35 4.86
N ALA A 166 -0.07 18.73 5.95
CA ALA A 166 1.13 19.19 6.64
C ALA A 166 2.34 19.05 5.71
N ALA A 167 3.27 20.01 5.75
CA ALA A 167 4.48 19.99 4.94
C ALA A 167 5.43 18.84 5.31
N ARG A 168 5.27 18.24 6.48
CA ARG A 168 6.10 17.14 6.98
C ARG A 168 5.24 15.98 7.45
N ASN A 169 5.55 14.78 6.91
CA ASN A 169 4.88 13.52 7.24
C ASN A 169 3.35 13.64 7.26
N PRO A 170 2.70 14.10 6.17
CA PRO A 170 1.24 14.19 6.13
C PRO A 170 0.61 12.82 6.35
N ARG A 171 -0.56 12.78 6.97
CA ARG A 171 -1.26 11.57 7.40
C ARG A 171 -2.74 11.55 7.03
N GLY A 172 -3.16 12.47 6.17
CA GLY A 172 -4.58 12.67 5.85
C GLY A 172 -5.37 13.26 7.02
N PRO A 173 -6.69 13.42 6.86
CA PRO A 173 -7.58 13.88 7.92
C PRO A 173 -7.72 12.85 9.04
N ALA A 174 -8.14 13.31 10.23
CA ALA A 174 -8.29 12.46 11.41
C ALA A 174 -9.55 11.56 11.34
N GLU A 175 -10.59 12.01 10.63
CA GLU A 175 -11.91 11.37 10.53
C GLU A 175 -12.35 11.23 9.08
N GLY A 176 -13.14 10.21 8.80
CA GLY A 176 -13.75 9.93 7.52
C GLY A 176 -14.09 8.45 7.38
N ASP A 177 -14.89 8.13 6.37
CA ASP A 177 -15.49 6.81 6.20
C ASP A 177 -14.68 5.88 5.30
N GLU A 178 -13.74 6.41 4.53
CA GLU A 178 -12.97 5.66 3.54
C GLU A 178 -11.47 5.75 3.81
N ARG A 179 -10.74 4.74 3.34
CA ARG A 179 -9.28 4.66 3.42
C ARG A 179 -8.68 4.71 2.02
N VAL A 180 -7.51 5.33 1.92
CA VAL A 180 -6.79 5.48 0.66
C VAL A 180 -6.28 4.12 0.17
N LEU A 181 -6.43 3.90 -1.13
CA LEU A 181 -5.84 2.82 -1.92
C LEU A 181 -4.94 3.41 -3.02
N ARG A 182 -3.81 2.78 -3.27
CA ARG A 182 -2.81 3.27 -4.23
C ARG A 182 -2.34 2.16 -5.16
N GLY A 183 -1.75 2.56 -6.31
CA GLY A 183 -1.04 1.67 -7.23
C GLY A 183 -1.87 1.05 -8.35
N GLY A 184 -3.19 1.07 -8.26
CA GLY A 184 -4.04 0.32 -9.17
C GLY A 184 -3.91 -1.19 -8.98
N SER A 185 -4.50 -1.98 -9.87
CA SER A 185 -4.56 -3.44 -9.70
C SER A 185 -4.60 -4.18 -11.04
N TRP A 186 -4.63 -5.49 -10.99
CA TRP A 186 -4.79 -6.38 -12.15
C TRP A 186 -6.02 -6.08 -13.01
N ARG A 187 -7.02 -5.36 -12.49
CA ARG A 187 -8.26 -5.03 -13.21
C ARG A 187 -8.36 -3.56 -13.66
N THR A 188 -7.44 -2.70 -13.23
CA THR A 188 -7.50 -1.27 -13.52
C THR A 188 -6.74 -0.92 -14.80
N SER A 189 -7.11 0.21 -15.41
CA SER A 189 -6.42 0.74 -16.58
C SER A 189 -5.00 1.23 -16.24
N ALA A 190 -4.18 1.43 -17.26
CA ALA A 190 -2.86 2.02 -17.10
C ALA A 190 -2.91 3.35 -16.34
N ASP A 191 -3.89 4.19 -16.62
CA ASP A 191 -4.02 5.51 -16.01
C ASP A 191 -4.25 5.45 -14.49
N ALA A 192 -5.00 4.47 -14.01
CA ALA A 192 -5.18 4.21 -12.58
C ALA A 192 -3.93 3.63 -11.89
N CYS A 193 -2.92 3.21 -12.65
CA CYS A 193 -1.63 2.74 -12.12
C CYS A 193 -0.57 3.85 -12.02
N ARG A 194 -0.88 5.13 -12.28
CA ARG A 194 0.07 6.24 -12.11
C ARG A 194 0.51 6.40 -10.65
N CYS A 195 1.69 6.94 -10.43
CA CYS A 195 2.19 7.22 -9.06
C CYS A 195 1.23 8.08 -8.24
N SER A 196 0.57 9.07 -8.87
CA SER A 196 -0.34 10.00 -8.21
C SER A 196 -1.79 9.52 -8.15
N ALA A 197 -2.17 8.47 -8.91
CA ALA A 197 -3.55 8.01 -8.94
C ALA A 197 -4.03 7.57 -7.55
N ARG A 198 -5.18 8.10 -7.16
CA ARG A 198 -5.79 7.86 -5.85
C ARG A 198 -7.07 7.05 -6.01
N TRP A 199 -7.36 6.25 -5.04
CA TRP A 199 -8.63 5.54 -4.90
C TRP A 199 -8.98 5.42 -3.43
N SER A 200 -10.22 5.11 -3.12
CA SER A 200 -10.66 4.92 -1.75
C SER A 200 -11.69 3.80 -1.64
N GLU A 201 -11.81 3.23 -0.45
CA GLU A 201 -12.80 2.23 -0.11
C GLU A 201 -13.08 2.27 1.40
N THR A 202 -14.24 1.79 1.80
CA THR A 202 -14.59 1.64 3.22
C THR A 202 -13.63 0.67 3.92
N PRO A 203 -13.25 0.93 5.18
CA PRO A 203 -12.26 0.13 5.91
C PRO A 203 -12.73 -1.28 6.26
N ARG A 204 -14.03 -1.55 6.12
CA ARG A 204 -14.64 -2.87 6.28
C ARG A 204 -15.55 -3.12 5.11
N PHE A 205 -15.38 -4.26 4.45
CA PHE A 205 -16.29 -4.64 3.39
C PHE A 205 -17.68 -4.97 3.99
N ALA A 206 -18.65 -4.13 3.68
CA ALA A 206 -20.04 -4.38 4.05
C ALA A 206 -20.64 -5.54 3.23
N ASP A 207 -20.05 -5.84 2.07
CA ASP A 207 -20.52 -6.88 1.17
C ASP A 207 -19.33 -7.58 0.48
N ALA A 208 -19.11 -8.85 0.79
CA ALA A 208 -18.02 -9.67 0.24
C ALA A 208 -18.11 -9.89 -1.29
N CYS A 209 -19.14 -9.35 -1.95
CA CYS A 209 -19.38 -9.54 -3.38
C CYS A 209 -18.66 -8.51 -4.29
N PHE A 210 -18.22 -7.38 -3.78
CA PHE A 210 -17.70 -6.28 -4.60
C PHE A 210 -16.24 -5.94 -4.29
N GLY A 211 -15.34 -6.36 -5.15
CA GLY A 211 -14.09 -5.64 -5.37
C GLY A 211 -12.87 -6.05 -4.57
N SER A 212 -13.01 -6.80 -3.52
CA SER A 212 -11.90 -7.12 -2.60
C SER A 212 -10.78 -8.00 -3.18
N ASP A 213 -11.00 -8.70 -4.30
CA ASP A 213 -9.97 -9.52 -4.97
C ASP A 213 -8.90 -8.74 -5.74
N ALA A 214 -8.95 -7.41 -5.61
CA ALA A 214 -7.96 -6.51 -6.18
C ALA A 214 -7.28 -5.63 -5.14
N TYR A 215 -7.57 -5.83 -3.84
CA TYR A 215 -7.01 -5.03 -2.75
C TYR A 215 -6.14 -5.90 -1.83
N GLY A 216 -4.93 -5.44 -1.61
CA GLY A 216 -3.94 -6.00 -0.72
C GLY A 216 -3.19 -4.90 0.02
N PHE A 217 -1.97 -5.15 0.45
CA PHE A 217 -1.17 -4.17 1.17
C PHE A 217 0.30 -4.58 1.25
N ARG A 218 1.16 -3.62 1.60
CA ARG A 218 2.53 -3.84 2.09
C ARG A 218 2.74 -3.12 3.41
N CYS A 219 3.75 -3.56 4.17
CA CYS A 219 4.06 -2.95 5.46
C CYS A 219 5.23 -1.98 5.34
N VAL A 220 5.19 -0.99 6.22
CA VAL A 220 6.32 -0.13 6.52
C VAL A 220 6.62 -0.15 8.01
N ARG A 221 7.81 0.29 8.39
CA ARG A 221 8.14 0.59 9.78
C ARG A 221 9.15 1.74 9.86
N ARG A 222 9.21 2.36 11.00
CA ARG A 222 10.21 3.39 11.30
C ARG A 222 11.62 2.80 11.22
N VAL A 223 12.59 3.57 10.72
CA VAL A 223 14.01 3.21 10.84
C VAL A 223 14.37 3.20 12.33
N PRO A 224 14.96 2.09 12.86
CA PRO A 224 15.41 2.05 14.24
C PRO A 224 16.37 3.21 14.52
N SER A 225 16.17 3.88 15.65
CA SER A 225 17.20 4.82 16.15
C SER A 225 18.49 4.05 16.36
N PRO A 226 19.67 4.61 16.04
CA PRO A 226 20.92 4.00 16.44
C PRO A 226 20.87 3.77 17.96
N PRO A 227 21.43 2.65 18.47
CA PRO A 227 21.51 2.46 19.91
C PRO A 227 22.22 3.66 20.52
N ASP A 228 21.64 4.20 21.59
CA ASP A 228 22.27 5.28 22.35
C ASP A 228 23.69 4.83 22.66
N GLY A 229 24.67 5.58 22.13
CA GLY A 229 26.08 5.25 22.33
C GLY A 229 26.39 5.33 23.81
N GLY A 230 26.58 4.15 24.43
CA GLY A 230 27.06 4.02 25.81
C GLY A 230 28.49 4.51 25.97
#